data_c4b1455b96776675c7f742a172fa263b
#
_entry.id   c4b1455b96776675c7f742a172fa263b
#
_cell.length_a   1.000
_cell.length_b   1.000
_cell.length_c   1.000
_cell.angle_alpha   90.00
_cell.angle_beta   90.00
_cell.angle_gamma   90.00
#
_symmetry.space_group_name_H-M   'P 1'
#
loop_
_entity.id
_entity.type
_entity.pdbx_description
1 polymer ?
#
loop_
_entity_poly.entity_id
_entity_poly.type
_entity_poly.pdbx_seq_one_letter_code
_entity_poly.pdbx_strand_id
1 'polypeptide(L)'
;VAGLREILPGVTPGGEKPGFFTKITSPTASVNAWAFFGASTDLKMEIDRVLSNCRACGAGASMTYSLRIVDLPTSERPRERLMAGGPKSLATAELIAILLGTGQGKGKLSAVGLGQYILNQLSQHQRDPLAVLRTISVQELTQIHGIGPAKATGILAAVELGKRVFQSRPPEMAVVDSPQAAADALSQDLMWQSQERFAVVLLDVKNRLLGTQVITIGTATETLAHPRDIFREVIRQGATRAIISHNHPSGIVEPSPEDIALTRQLLAGAQFLSIPLLDHLILGNGDFRSLRQTTTLWEEYPQGD
;
A
#
# COMPACT_ATOMS: atom_id res chain seq x y z
N VAL A 1 -40.16 -16.00 -2.43
CA VAL A 1 -40.75 -15.76 -3.76
C VAL A 1 -40.90 -14.26 -3.93
N ALA A 2 -39.93 -13.58 -4.47
CA ALA A 2 -39.98 -12.30 -5.20
C ALA A 2 -38.57 -11.66 -5.15
N GLY A 3 -37.96 -11.44 -6.32
CA GLY A 3 -36.78 -10.58 -6.41
C GLY A 3 -35.57 -11.16 -7.11
N LEU A 4 -35.75 -11.82 -8.29
CA LEU A 4 -34.67 -12.14 -9.22
C LEU A 4 -35.21 -12.01 -10.65
N ARG A 5 -35.55 -10.80 -11.05
CA ARG A 5 -35.68 -10.36 -12.43
C ARG A 5 -35.19 -8.93 -12.49
N GLU A 6 -33.97 -8.80 -13.00
CA GLU A 6 -33.46 -7.67 -13.77
C GLU A 6 -31.94 -7.73 -13.71
N ILE A 7 -31.40 -8.02 -14.86
CA ILE A 7 -30.12 -7.68 -15.48
C ILE A 7 -29.71 -8.84 -16.39
N LEU A 8 -30.29 -8.88 -17.61
CA LEU A 8 -29.65 -9.43 -18.78
C LEU A 8 -30.09 -8.57 -19.98
N PRO A 9 -29.25 -7.76 -20.57
CA PRO A 9 -29.47 -7.23 -21.93
C PRO A 9 -28.78 -8.12 -22.96
N GLY A 10 -29.58 -8.59 -23.93
CA GLY A 10 -29.24 -8.67 -25.33
C GLY A 10 -28.13 -9.62 -25.76
N VAL A 11 -28.48 -10.84 -26.13
CA VAL A 11 -27.66 -11.69 -27.01
C VAL A 11 -28.22 -11.58 -28.42
N THR A 12 -27.46 -10.94 -29.35
CA THR A 12 -27.62 -11.08 -30.76
C THR A 12 -26.78 -12.24 -31.29
N PRO A 13 -27.22 -13.04 -32.28
CA PRO A 13 -26.46 -14.18 -32.76
C PRO A 13 -25.39 -13.73 -33.76
N GLY A 14 -24.15 -14.12 -33.52
CA GLY A 14 -23.05 -14.00 -34.48
C GLY A 14 -21.79 -13.33 -33.87
N GLY A 15 -20.85 -14.16 -33.38
CA GLY A 15 -19.53 -13.67 -33.03
C GLY A 15 -18.85 -14.55 -31.97
N GLU A 16 -17.87 -15.32 -32.39
CA GLU A 16 -16.98 -16.10 -31.53
C GLU A 16 -16.29 -15.23 -30.50
N LYS A 17 -16.35 -15.61 -29.21
CA LYS A 17 -15.50 -15.05 -28.17
C LYS A 17 -14.87 -16.15 -27.33
N PRO A 18 -13.58 -16.00 -26.96
CA PRO A 18 -12.83 -16.99 -26.18
C PRO A 18 -13.33 -17.08 -24.74
N GLY A 19 -13.40 -18.30 -24.24
CA GLY A 19 -14.00 -18.64 -22.96
C GLY A 19 -13.20 -18.15 -21.75
N PHE A 20 -13.91 -17.57 -20.81
CA PHE A 20 -13.46 -17.36 -19.44
C PHE A 20 -13.56 -18.67 -18.67
N PHE A 21 -12.44 -19.22 -18.23
CA PHE A 21 -12.40 -20.29 -17.22
C PHE A 21 -12.49 -19.69 -15.83
N THR A 22 -13.62 -19.79 -15.19
CA THR A 22 -13.77 -19.56 -13.75
C THR A 22 -13.34 -20.82 -12.98
N LYS A 23 -12.45 -20.64 -12.05
CA LYS A 23 -11.86 -21.62 -11.18
C LYS A 23 -12.92 -22.22 -10.25
N ILE A 24 -13.20 -23.52 -10.36
CA ILE A 24 -14.00 -24.26 -9.37
C ILE A 24 -13.05 -24.79 -8.32
N THR A 25 -13.13 -24.23 -7.11
CA THR A 25 -12.38 -24.64 -5.93
C THR A 25 -13.30 -25.32 -4.92
N SER A 26 -13.74 -26.56 -5.21
CA SER A 26 -14.26 -27.45 -4.18
C SER A 26 -14.37 -28.89 -4.67
N PRO A 27 -13.85 -29.90 -3.97
CA PRO A 27 -13.90 -31.31 -4.38
C PRO A 27 -15.22 -32.03 -4.09
N THR A 28 -16.27 -31.37 -3.61
CA THR A 28 -17.51 -31.99 -3.16
C THR A 28 -18.78 -31.54 -3.91
N ALA A 29 -18.63 -30.98 -5.12
CA ALA A 29 -19.81 -30.75 -5.97
C ALA A 29 -20.26 -32.04 -6.58
N SER A 30 -21.42 -32.56 -6.14
CA SER A 30 -22.05 -33.77 -6.64
C SER A 30 -22.36 -33.65 -8.14
N VAL A 31 -22.27 -34.79 -8.84
CA VAL A 31 -22.43 -35.00 -10.30
C VAL A 31 -23.76 -34.51 -10.88
N ASN A 32 -24.69 -34.01 -10.06
CA ASN A 32 -26.04 -33.60 -10.47
C ASN A 32 -26.17 -32.10 -10.89
N ALA A 33 -25.11 -31.30 -10.81
CA ALA A 33 -25.18 -29.87 -11.21
C ALA A 33 -25.10 -29.65 -12.73
N TRP A 34 -24.76 -30.66 -13.52
CA TRP A 34 -24.53 -30.55 -14.94
C TRP A 34 -25.77 -30.72 -15.83
N ALA A 35 -26.89 -31.10 -15.24
CA ALA A 35 -28.14 -31.32 -15.98
C ALA A 35 -28.84 -30.02 -16.44
N PHE A 36 -28.36 -28.85 -16.07
CA PHE A 36 -29.02 -27.56 -16.35
C PHE A 36 -28.41 -26.74 -17.51
N PHE A 37 -27.26 -27.13 -18.01
CA PHE A 37 -26.66 -26.47 -19.17
C PHE A 37 -26.65 -27.44 -20.36
N GLY A 38 -27.45 -27.17 -21.38
CA GLY A 38 -27.54 -27.97 -22.61
C GLY A 38 -26.21 -27.99 -23.39
N ALA A 39 -25.23 -28.70 -22.87
CA ALA A 39 -23.98 -28.99 -23.55
C ALA A 39 -24.17 -30.13 -24.53
N SER A 40 -23.65 -30.00 -25.76
CA SER A 40 -23.74 -31.00 -26.81
C SER A 40 -23.14 -32.33 -26.35
N THR A 41 -23.70 -33.42 -26.83
CA THR A 41 -23.27 -34.81 -26.54
C THR A 41 -21.79 -35.06 -26.85
N ASP A 42 -21.20 -34.32 -27.77
CA ASP A 42 -19.80 -34.42 -28.16
C ASP A 42 -18.82 -33.88 -27.07
N LEU A 43 -19.23 -32.78 -26.42
CA LEU A 43 -18.42 -32.21 -25.36
C LEU A 43 -18.40 -33.11 -24.11
N LYS A 44 -19.52 -33.82 -23.88
CA LYS A 44 -19.62 -34.79 -22.76
C LYS A 44 -18.74 -36.02 -22.99
N MET A 45 -18.69 -36.55 -24.23
CA MET A 45 -17.80 -37.67 -24.57
C MET A 45 -16.34 -37.30 -24.50
N GLU A 46 -15.94 -36.08 -24.88
CA GLU A 46 -14.56 -35.60 -24.81
C GLU A 46 -14.10 -35.43 -23.36
N ILE A 47 -14.97 -34.89 -22.49
CA ILE A 47 -14.71 -34.76 -21.05
C ILE A 47 -14.60 -36.15 -20.38
N ASP A 48 -15.50 -37.11 -20.70
CA ASP A 48 -15.44 -38.46 -20.14
C ASP A 48 -14.23 -39.23 -20.66
N ARG A 49 -13.76 -38.97 -21.86
CA ARG A 49 -12.52 -39.53 -22.42
C ARG A 49 -11.27 -39.01 -21.72
N VAL A 50 -11.23 -37.72 -21.39
CA VAL A 50 -10.13 -37.08 -20.62
C VAL A 50 -10.14 -37.58 -19.18
N LEU A 51 -11.31 -37.71 -18.56
CA LEU A 51 -11.45 -38.20 -17.19
C LEU A 51 -11.16 -39.71 -17.04
N SER A 52 -11.49 -40.54 -18.04
CA SER A 52 -11.17 -41.98 -18.05
C SER A 52 -9.68 -42.24 -18.23
N ASN A 53 -8.99 -41.44 -19.04
CA ASN A 53 -7.52 -41.51 -19.16
C ASN A 53 -6.79 -41.08 -17.86
N CYS A 54 -7.37 -40.17 -17.08
CA CYS A 54 -6.85 -39.82 -15.75
C CYS A 54 -7.02 -40.94 -14.70
N ARG A 55 -8.04 -41.82 -14.81
CA ARG A 55 -8.24 -42.94 -13.90
C ARG A 55 -7.31 -44.13 -14.17
N ALA A 56 -6.78 -44.26 -15.37
CA ALA A 56 -5.83 -45.31 -15.72
C ALA A 56 -4.39 -45.12 -15.18
N CYS A 57 -4.05 -43.90 -14.74
CA CYS A 57 -2.78 -43.60 -14.15
C CYS A 57 -2.86 -43.56 -12.62
N GLY A 58 -3.12 -44.66 -11.96
CA GLY A 58 -3.19 -44.94 -10.52
C GLY A 58 -2.38 -44.08 -9.52
N ALA A 59 -2.42 -42.77 -9.65
CA ALA A 59 -1.75 -41.84 -8.74
C ALA A 59 -2.69 -40.67 -8.44
N GLY A 60 -3.30 -40.70 -7.26
CA GLY A 60 -3.96 -39.53 -6.65
C GLY A 60 -2.97 -38.41 -6.29
N ALA A 61 -2.16 -37.97 -7.26
CA ALA A 61 -1.37 -36.77 -7.15
C ALA A 61 -2.11 -35.66 -7.89
N SER A 62 -2.72 -34.75 -7.14
CA SER A 62 -3.09 -33.43 -7.64
C SER A 62 -1.84 -32.79 -8.23
N MET A 63 -1.65 -32.91 -9.55
CA MET A 63 -0.61 -32.15 -10.25
C MET A 63 -1.03 -30.70 -10.25
N THR A 64 -0.67 -29.97 -9.21
CA THR A 64 -0.63 -28.51 -9.22
C THR A 64 0.50 -28.10 -10.19
N TYR A 65 0.13 -27.86 -11.44
CA TYR A 65 1.05 -27.36 -12.45
C TYR A 65 1.42 -25.91 -12.05
N SER A 66 2.55 -25.74 -11.43
CA SER A 66 3.07 -24.43 -11.10
C SER A 66 3.72 -23.85 -12.36
N LEU A 67 3.00 -22.98 -13.09
CA LEU A 67 3.53 -22.21 -14.22
C LEU A 67 4.82 -21.49 -13.80
N ARG A 68 5.92 -21.79 -14.50
CA ARG A 68 7.18 -21.06 -14.31
C ARG A 68 7.07 -19.73 -15.03
N ILE A 69 7.77 -18.69 -14.54
CA ILE A 69 7.77 -17.35 -15.18
C ILE A 69 8.22 -17.43 -16.66
N VAL A 70 9.13 -18.36 -16.98
CA VAL A 70 9.61 -18.57 -18.37
C VAL A 70 8.53 -19.14 -19.31
N ASP A 71 7.50 -19.78 -18.76
CA ASP A 71 6.39 -20.35 -19.54
C ASP A 71 5.32 -19.28 -19.83
N LEU A 72 5.41 -18.08 -19.23
CA LEU A 72 4.54 -16.94 -19.52
C LEU A 72 4.99 -16.21 -20.80
N PRO A 73 4.04 -15.62 -21.54
CA PRO A 73 4.37 -14.67 -22.60
C PRO A 73 5.30 -13.58 -22.08
N THR A 74 6.25 -13.12 -22.91
CA THR A 74 7.24 -12.11 -22.48
C THR A 74 6.58 -10.86 -21.90
N SER A 75 5.47 -10.40 -22.49
CA SER A 75 4.70 -9.23 -22.00
C SER A 75 4.07 -9.42 -20.62
N GLU A 76 3.95 -10.65 -20.12
CA GLU A 76 3.33 -10.97 -18.83
C GLU A 76 4.33 -11.27 -17.72
N ARG A 77 5.62 -11.33 -18.07
CA ARG A 77 6.68 -11.56 -17.07
C ARG A 77 6.88 -10.31 -16.22
N PRO A 78 7.06 -10.45 -14.89
CA PRO A 78 7.13 -9.29 -14.01
C PRO A 78 8.22 -8.26 -14.35
N ARG A 79 9.41 -8.70 -14.78
CA ARG A 79 10.49 -7.78 -15.15
C ARG A 79 10.19 -7.01 -16.42
N GLU A 80 9.65 -7.67 -17.42
CA GLU A 80 9.26 -7.08 -18.70
C GLU A 80 8.08 -6.11 -18.53
N ARG A 81 7.12 -6.46 -17.66
CA ARG A 81 6.03 -5.55 -17.28
C ARG A 81 6.54 -4.34 -16.51
N LEU A 82 7.52 -4.51 -15.63
CA LEU A 82 8.17 -3.40 -14.93
C LEU A 82 8.81 -2.42 -15.92
N MET A 83 9.54 -2.95 -16.92
CA MET A 83 10.20 -2.13 -17.94
C MET A 83 9.21 -1.41 -18.85
N ALA A 84 8.11 -2.04 -19.21
CA ALA A 84 7.11 -1.47 -20.13
C ALA A 84 6.14 -0.50 -19.45
N GLY A 85 5.66 -0.81 -18.23
CA GLY A 85 4.58 -0.08 -17.55
C GLY A 85 4.98 0.57 -16.22
N GLY A 86 6.23 0.44 -15.82
CA GLY A 86 6.73 0.95 -14.54
C GLY A 86 6.22 0.16 -13.31
N PRO A 87 6.71 0.50 -12.09
CA PRO A 87 6.43 -0.26 -10.89
C PRO A 87 4.95 -0.25 -10.45
N LYS A 88 4.21 0.81 -10.76
CA LYS A 88 2.79 0.93 -10.41
C LYS A 88 1.89 -0.09 -11.12
N SER A 89 2.36 -0.68 -12.21
CA SER A 89 1.62 -1.69 -12.98
C SER A 89 1.71 -3.11 -12.40
N LEU A 90 2.54 -3.32 -11.37
CA LEU A 90 2.78 -4.63 -10.78
C LEU A 90 2.06 -4.80 -9.45
N ALA A 91 1.58 -6.04 -9.22
CA ALA A 91 1.11 -6.44 -7.90
C ALA A 91 2.27 -6.61 -6.91
N THR A 92 2.02 -6.48 -5.62
CA THR A 92 3.04 -6.62 -4.57
C THR A 92 3.78 -7.95 -4.64
N ALA A 93 3.08 -9.06 -4.94
CA ALA A 93 3.69 -10.38 -5.11
C ALA A 93 4.68 -10.42 -6.29
N GLU A 94 4.42 -9.68 -7.36
CA GLU A 94 5.31 -9.58 -8.52
C GLU A 94 6.56 -8.75 -8.21
N LEU A 95 6.43 -7.67 -7.43
CA LEU A 95 7.59 -6.90 -6.94
C LEU A 95 8.49 -7.76 -6.04
N ILE A 96 7.90 -8.52 -5.12
CA ILE A 96 8.64 -9.48 -4.29
C ILE A 96 9.30 -10.54 -5.18
N ALA A 97 8.63 -11.05 -6.22
CA ALA A 97 9.18 -12.04 -7.14
C ALA A 97 10.43 -11.53 -7.89
N ILE A 98 10.45 -10.25 -8.27
CA ILE A 98 11.60 -9.61 -8.90
C ILE A 98 12.79 -9.57 -7.93
N LEU A 99 12.56 -9.22 -6.66
CA LEU A 99 13.60 -9.22 -5.62
C LEU A 99 14.13 -10.61 -5.32
N LEU A 100 13.27 -11.62 -5.26
CA LEU A 100 13.65 -13.01 -5.02
C LEU A 100 14.47 -13.60 -6.18
N GLY A 101 14.24 -13.16 -7.40
CA GLY A 101 14.86 -13.64 -8.62
C GLY A 101 14.48 -15.06 -9.03
N THR A 102 14.28 -15.96 -8.07
CA THR A 102 13.96 -17.38 -8.29
C THR A 102 12.88 -17.87 -7.33
N GLY A 103 12.09 -18.87 -7.79
CA GLY A 103 11.15 -19.59 -6.94
C GLY A 103 11.82 -20.64 -6.04
N GLN A 104 11.10 -21.71 -5.72
CA GLN A 104 11.57 -22.83 -4.87
C GLN A 104 12.22 -23.97 -5.67
N GLY A 105 12.35 -23.88 -6.99
CA GLY A 105 12.92 -24.92 -7.87
C GLY A 105 11.85 -25.67 -8.67
N LYS A 106 12.32 -26.70 -9.43
CA LYS A 106 11.44 -27.49 -10.33
C LYS A 106 10.29 -28.16 -9.55
N GLY A 107 9.07 -28.04 -10.05
CA GLY A 107 7.88 -28.66 -9.47
C GLY A 107 7.33 -27.99 -8.19
N LYS A 108 7.91 -26.87 -7.75
CA LYS A 108 7.49 -26.08 -6.61
C LYS A 108 7.03 -24.68 -7.04
N LEU A 109 6.81 -23.78 -6.07
CA LEU A 109 6.31 -22.44 -6.35
C LEU A 109 7.25 -21.65 -7.28
N SER A 110 6.67 -20.98 -8.29
CA SER A 110 7.36 -19.96 -9.08
C SER A 110 7.74 -18.77 -8.19
N ALA A 111 8.56 -17.83 -8.70
CA ALA A 111 8.92 -16.65 -7.89
C ALA A 111 7.68 -15.81 -7.52
N VAL A 112 6.70 -15.67 -8.41
CA VAL A 112 5.43 -14.96 -8.13
C VAL A 112 4.60 -15.75 -7.11
N GLY A 113 4.50 -17.07 -7.30
CA GLY A 113 3.82 -17.94 -6.33
C GLY A 113 4.46 -17.90 -4.94
N LEU A 114 5.80 -17.82 -4.87
CA LEU A 114 6.51 -17.65 -3.61
C LEU A 114 6.27 -16.27 -2.99
N GLY A 115 6.23 -15.21 -3.80
CA GLY A 115 5.85 -13.88 -3.35
C GLY A 115 4.45 -13.83 -2.74
N GLN A 116 3.48 -14.44 -3.41
CA GLN A 116 2.12 -14.56 -2.89
C GLN A 116 2.05 -15.41 -1.61
N TYR A 117 2.83 -16.50 -1.54
CA TYR A 117 2.91 -17.34 -0.35
C TYR A 117 3.48 -16.56 0.85
N ILE A 118 4.53 -15.76 0.65
CA ILE A 118 5.08 -14.87 1.70
C ILE A 118 4.01 -13.92 2.21
N LEU A 119 3.33 -13.20 1.32
CA LEU A 119 2.27 -12.26 1.72
C LEU A 119 1.16 -12.97 2.53
N ASN A 120 0.74 -14.16 2.10
CA ASN A 120 -0.26 -14.94 2.82
C ASN A 120 0.23 -15.40 4.22
N GLN A 121 1.50 -15.76 4.36
CA GLN A 121 2.07 -16.12 5.67
C GLN A 121 2.15 -14.92 6.60
N LEU A 122 2.49 -13.74 6.08
CA LEU A 122 2.58 -12.51 6.85
C LEU A 122 1.21 -11.93 7.22
N SER A 123 0.18 -12.18 6.41
CA SER A 123 -1.20 -11.74 6.70
C SER A 123 -1.92 -12.61 7.73
N GLN A 124 -1.31 -13.68 8.23
CA GLN A 124 -1.87 -14.46 9.34
C GLN A 124 -2.14 -13.54 10.53
N HIS A 125 -3.33 -13.71 11.16
CA HIS A 125 -3.84 -12.84 12.22
C HIS A 125 -4.39 -11.46 11.78
N GLN A 126 -4.89 -11.32 10.54
CA GLN A 126 -5.54 -10.11 10.01
C GLN A 126 -4.62 -8.86 10.01
N ARG A 127 -3.32 -9.04 9.94
CA ARG A 127 -2.36 -7.94 9.82
C ARG A 127 -2.09 -7.63 8.34
N ASP A 128 -1.88 -6.36 8.05
CA ASP A 128 -1.35 -5.97 6.74
C ASP A 128 0.06 -6.57 6.54
N PRO A 129 0.26 -7.41 5.51
CA PRO A 129 1.55 -8.07 5.27
C PRO A 129 2.70 -7.09 5.03
N LEU A 130 2.43 -5.90 4.48
CA LEU A 130 3.45 -4.88 4.27
C LEU A 130 3.85 -4.22 5.59
N ALA A 131 2.91 -4.04 6.52
CA ALA A 131 3.22 -3.56 7.86
C ALA A 131 4.11 -4.55 8.62
N VAL A 132 3.85 -5.85 8.48
CA VAL A 132 4.70 -6.90 9.08
C VAL A 132 6.10 -6.89 8.48
N LEU A 133 6.24 -6.74 7.15
CA LEU A 133 7.54 -6.68 6.46
C LEU A 133 8.45 -5.54 6.96
N ARG A 134 7.89 -4.48 7.54
CA ARG A 134 8.68 -3.36 8.09
C ARG A 134 9.42 -3.68 9.38
N THR A 135 8.93 -4.66 10.14
CA THR A 135 9.42 -4.95 11.50
C THR A 135 9.94 -6.38 11.67
N ILE A 136 9.70 -7.25 10.68
CA ILE A 136 10.09 -8.67 10.72
C ILE A 136 11.61 -8.83 10.70
N SER A 137 12.10 -9.80 11.45
CA SER A 137 13.53 -10.15 11.48
C SER A 137 13.92 -11.14 10.37
N VAL A 138 15.23 -11.25 10.11
CA VAL A 138 15.81 -12.28 9.20
C VAL A 138 15.40 -13.68 9.66
N GLN A 139 15.46 -13.92 10.97
CA GLN A 139 15.14 -15.22 11.58
C GLN A 139 13.69 -15.61 11.30
N GLU A 140 12.75 -14.71 11.49
CA GLU A 140 11.32 -14.96 11.24
C GLU A 140 11.05 -15.19 9.74
N LEU A 141 11.64 -14.37 8.84
CA LEU A 141 11.50 -14.60 7.40
C LEU A 141 12.04 -15.95 6.95
N THR A 142 13.11 -16.43 7.53
CA THR A 142 13.70 -17.74 7.19
C THR A 142 12.86 -18.93 7.67
N GLN A 143 11.89 -18.74 8.57
CA GLN A 143 10.93 -19.78 8.93
C GLN A 143 9.94 -20.06 7.79
N ILE A 144 9.75 -19.11 6.87
CA ILE A 144 8.86 -19.29 5.72
C ILE A 144 9.51 -20.28 4.74
N HIS A 145 8.81 -21.40 4.46
CA HIS A 145 9.32 -22.44 3.60
C HIS A 145 9.70 -21.91 2.19
N GLY A 146 10.94 -22.11 1.79
CA GLY A 146 11.48 -21.63 0.51
C GLY A 146 12.20 -20.28 0.58
N ILE A 147 12.28 -19.68 1.78
CA ILE A 147 13.06 -18.48 2.04
C ILE A 147 14.32 -18.87 2.82
N GLY A 148 15.45 -18.85 2.14
CA GLY A 148 16.75 -18.96 2.79
C GLY A 148 17.32 -17.60 3.17
N PRO A 149 18.48 -17.57 3.89
CA PRO A 149 19.10 -16.31 4.35
C PRO A 149 19.31 -15.28 3.23
N ALA A 150 19.75 -15.71 2.05
CA ALA A 150 19.99 -14.82 0.90
C ALA A 150 18.72 -14.12 0.41
N LYS A 151 17.58 -14.80 0.38
CA LYS A 151 16.29 -14.22 0.01
C LYS A 151 15.75 -13.32 1.10
N ALA A 152 15.85 -13.72 2.37
CA ALA A 152 15.41 -12.93 3.51
C ALA A 152 16.19 -11.60 3.60
N THR A 153 17.50 -11.64 3.48
CA THR A 153 18.34 -10.42 3.51
C THR A 153 18.07 -9.51 2.30
N GLY A 154 17.80 -10.07 1.10
CA GLY A 154 17.41 -9.28 -0.07
C GLY A 154 16.11 -8.51 0.12
N ILE A 155 15.09 -9.15 0.68
CA ILE A 155 13.81 -8.50 0.99
C ILE A 155 14.01 -7.38 2.02
N LEU A 156 14.69 -7.67 3.15
CA LEU A 156 14.89 -6.68 4.20
C LEU A 156 15.79 -5.51 3.75
N ALA A 157 16.80 -5.78 2.92
CA ALA A 157 17.61 -4.72 2.33
C ALA A 157 16.78 -3.81 1.43
N ALA A 158 15.84 -4.35 0.64
CA ALA A 158 14.94 -3.56 -0.19
C ALA A 158 13.97 -2.71 0.66
N VAL A 159 13.43 -3.27 1.75
CA VAL A 159 12.57 -2.54 2.70
C VAL A 159 13.36 -1.40 3.36
N GLU A 160 14.56 -1.66 3.84
CA GLU A 160 15.41 -0.65 4.47
C GLU A 160 15.83 0.44 3.47
N LEU A 161 16.18 0.06 2.24
CA LEU A 161 16.51 1.01 1.18
C LEU A 161 15.31 1.91 0.86
N GLY A 162 14.12 1.34 0.77
CA GLY A 162 12.87 2.09 0.61
C GLY A 162 12.67 3.11 1.74
N LYS A 163 12.86 2.70 3.00
CA LYS A 163 12.81 3.63 4.14
C LYS A 163 13.79 4.80 3.97
N ARG A 164 15.04 4.51 3.64
CA ARG A 164 16.08 5.55 3.46
C ARG A 164 15.77 6.51 2.33
N VAL A 165 15.21 6.02 1.22
CA VAL A 165 14.77 6.87 0.10
C VAL A 165 13.67 7.82 0.56
N PHE A 166 12.68 7.33 1.32
CA PHE A 166 11.61 8.18 1.86
C PHE A 166 12.07 9.09 3.02
N GLN A 167 13.13 8.72 3.72
CA GLN A 167 13.68 9.48 4.84
C GLN A 167 14.78 10.49 4.43
N SER A 168 15.12 10.58 3.15
CA SER A 168 16.09 11.60 2.71
C SER A 168 15.45 12.97 2.85
N ARG A 169 16.01 13.79 3.77
CA ARG A 169 15.58 15.20 3.92
C ARG A 169 15.95 16.01 2.69
N PRO A 170 15.07 16.92 2.26
CA PRO A 170 15.46 17.96 1.32
C PRO A 170 16.68 18.74 1.85
N PRO A 171 17.55 19.25 0.97
CA PRO A 171 18.66 20.10 1.42
C PRO A 171 18.12 21.33 2.16
N GLU A 172 18.90 21.81 3.15
CA GLU A 172 18.61 23.10 3.79
C GLU A 172 18.40 24.19 2.73
N MET A 173 17.46 25.09 3.01
CA MET A 173 17.06 26.18 2.09
C MET A 173 16.31 25.70 0.82
N ALA A 174 15.95 24.42 0.70
CA ALA A 174 15.02 23.98 -0.35
C ALA A 174 13.68 24.73 -0.23
N VAL A 175 13.09 25.08 -1.36
CA VAL A 175 11.77 25.73 -1.38
C VAL A 175 10.71 24.66 -1.13
N VAL A 176 9.84 24.89 -0.16
CA VAL A 176 8.67 24.04 0.15
C VAL A 176 7.45 24.72 -0.48
N ASP A 177 7.15 24.33 -1.72
CA ASP A 177 6.10 24.92 -2.56
C ASP A 177 4.88 23.99 -2.76
N SER A 178 4.94 22.81 -2.19
CA SER A 178 3.88 21.81 -2.33
C SER A 178 3.71 21.00 -1.03
N PRO A 179 2.51 20.44 -0.79
CA PRO A 179 2.29 19.51 0.33
C PRO A 179 3.22 18.30 0.30
N GLN A 180 3.58 17.81 -0.90
CA GLN A 180 4.54 16.72 -1.04
C GLN A 180 5.92 17.12 -0.52
N ALA A 181 6.43 18.31 -0.87
CA ALA A 181 7.73 18.79 -0.38
C ALA A 181 7.75 18.94 1.15
N ALA A 182 6.63 19.36 1.75
CA ALA A 182 6.50 19.43 3.19
C ALA A 182 6.43 18.04 3.84
N ALA A 183 5.71 17.09 3.24
CA ALA A 183 5.67 15.71 3.69
C ALA A 183 7.05 15.05 3.62
N ASP A 184 7.79 15.29 2.55
CA ASP A 184 9.16 14.77 2.38
C ASP A 184 10.10 15.33 3.47
N ALA A 185 9.99 16.62 3.80
CA ALA A 185 10.77 17.25 4.86
C ALA A 185 10.53 16.63 6.24
N LEU A 186 9.31 16.15 6.50
CA LEU A 186 8.89 15.56 7.77
C LEU A 186 8.93 14.03 7.79
N SER A 187 9.15 13.39 6.64
CA SER A 187 9.04 11.93 6.51
C SER A 187 9.95 11.17 7.48
N GLN A 188 11.16 11.69 7.73
CA GLN A 188 12.10 11.09 8.67
C GLN A 188 11.62 11.14 10.11
N ASP A 189 10.94 12.21 10.51
CA ASP A 189 10.54 12.45 11.89
C ASP A 189 9.18 11.83 12.22
N LEU A 190 8.28 11.73 11.24
CA LEU A 190 6.90 11.34 11.42
C LEU A 190 6.52 10.02 10.73
N MET A 191 7.02 9.81 9.50
CA MET A 191 6.63 8.62 8.74
C MET A 191 7.10 7.35 9.44
N TRP A 192 6.21 6.35 9.54
CA TRP A 192 6.50 5.06 10.13
C TRP A 192 6.76 5.04 11.65
N GLN A 193 6.43 6.11 12.36
CA GLN A 193 6.55 6.13 13.82
C GLN A 193 5.40 5.33 14.45
N SER A 194 5.74 4.55 15.48
CA SER A 194 4.77 3.74 16.23
C SER A 194 3.95 4.55 17.22
N GLN A 195 4.39 5.76 17.52
CA GLN A 195 3.70 6.73 18.37
C GLN A 195 3.31 7.92 17.52
N GLU A 196 2.18 8.52 17.85
CA GLU A 196 1.77 9.79 17.26
C GLU A 196 2.76 10.89 17.65
N ARG A 197 3.21 11.66 16.69
CA ARG A 197 4.12 12.79 16.86
C ARG A 197 3.54 13.99 16.17
N PHE A 198 3.68 15.12 16.79
CA PHE A 198 3.35 16.40 16.19
C PHE A 198 4.62 17.18 15.89
N ALA A 199 4.74 17.69 14.67
CA ALA A 199 5.92 18.40 14.21
C ALA A 199 5.55 19.67 13.42
N VAL A 200 6.53 20.55 13.27
CA VAL A 200 6.42 21.76 12.47
C VAL A 200 7.55 21.85 11.46
N VAL A 201 7.23 22.26 10.24
CA VAL A 201 8.18 22.74 9.24
C VAL A 201 8.32 24.23 9.40
N LEU A 202 9.53 24.68 9.56
CA LEU A 202 9.91 26.09 9.80
C LEU A 202 10.38 26.70 8.48
N LEU A 203 9.74 27.77 8.06
CA LEU A 203 9.98 28.39 6.76
C LEU A 203 10.34 29.88 6.89
N ASP A 204 11.13 30.35 5.95
CA ASP A 204 11.35 31.78 5.76
C ASP A 204 10.22 32.42 4.90
N VAL A 205 10.32 33.72 4.67
CA VAL A 205 9.35 34.48 3.87
C VAL A 205 9.25 34.02 2.41
N LYS A 206 10.25 33.29 1.90
CA LYS A 206 10.30 32.74 0.54
C LYS A 206 9.96 31.24 0.53
N ASN A 207 9.34 30.71 1.60
CA ASN A 207 9.04 29.31 1.80
C ASN A 207 10.28 28.40 1.75
N ARG A 208 11.46 28.89 2.07
CA ARG A 208 12.65 28.05 2.14
C ARG A 208 12.72 27.37 3.50
N LEU A 209 13.07 26.09 3.47
CA LEU A 209 13.17 25.25 4.65
C LEU A 209 14.31 25.74 5.57
N LEU A 210 13.94 26.19 6.76
CA LEU A 210 14.89 26.50 7.85
C LEU A 210 15.17 25.28 8.70
N GLY A 211 14.19 24.36 8.80
CA GLY A 211 14.32 23.12 9.54
C GLY A 211 12.96 22.50 9.86
N THR A 212 13.02 21.35 10.51
CA THR A 212 11.85 20.67 11.06
C THR A 212 12.03 20.46 12.57
N GLN A 213 10.93 20.52 13.33
CA GLN A 213 10.99 20.30 14.77
C GLN A 213 9.83 19.44 15.24
N VAL A 214 10.13 18.33 15.90
CA VAL A 214 9.12 17.56 16.64
C VAL A 214 8.77 18.33 17.91
N ILE A 215 7.49 18.66 18.07
CA ILE A 215 6.98 19.45 19.20
C ILE A 215 6.56 18.53 20.34
N THR A 216 5.79 17.49 20.02
CA THR A 216 5.30 16.53 21.00
C THR A 216 5.40 15.10 20.46
N ILE A 217 5.57 14.17 21.39
CA ILE A 217 5.45 12.74 21.16
C ILE A 217 4.35 12.26 22.08
N GLY A 218 3.25 11.77 21.49
CA GLY A 218 2.08 11.33 22.22
C GLY A 218 2.31 10.07 23.04
N THR A 219 1.42 9.87 24.00
CA THR A 219 1.25 8.58 24.67
C THR A 219 0.41 7.66 23.76
N ALA A 220 0.16 6.43 24.21
CA ALA A 220 -0.66 5.47 23.45
C ALA A 220 -2.13 5.95 23.24
N THR A 221 -2.57 6.99 23.93
CA THR A 221 -3.96 7.44 23.97
C THR A 221 -4.18 8.90 23.57
N GLU A 222 -3.17 9.77 23.66
CA GLU A 222 -3.34 11.20 23.34
C GLU A 222 -2.03 11.87 22.91
N THR A 223 -2.10 12.71 21.87
CA THR A 223 -1.05 13.67 21.52
C THR A 223 -1.60 15.08 21.75
N LEU A 224 -1.18 15.69 22.86
CA LEU A 224 -1.58 17.05 23.21
C LEU A 224 -0.58 18.05 22.61
N ALA A 225 -0.84 18.53 21.39
CA ALA A 225 -0.12 19.65 20.83
C ALA A 225 -0.87 20.96 21.19
N HIS A 226 -0.22 21.83 21.96
CA HIS A 226 -0.80 23.12 22.28
C HIS A 226 -0.31 24.21 21.31
N PRO A 227 -1.20 25.08 20.79
CA PRO A 227 -0.80 26.20 19.94
C PRO A 227 0.36 27.02 20.49
N ARG A 228 0.37 27.26 21.81
CA ARG A 228 1.46 27.94 22.52
C ARG A 228 2.83 27.31 22.26
N ASP A 229 2.92 25.98 22.28
CA ASP A 229 4.21 25.29 22.18
C ASP A 229 4.71 25.28 20.73
N ILE A 230 3.78 25.19 19.77
CA ILE A 230 4.07 25.28 18.34
C ILE A 230 4.59 26.69 18.00
N PHE A 231 3.84 27.73 18.32
CA PHE A 231 4.24 29.10 17.99
C PHE A 231 5.48 29.57 18.76
N ARG A 232 5.68 29.10 20.00
CA ARG A 232 6.92 29.33 20.73
C ARG A 232 8.12 28.83 19.94
N GLU A 233 8.03 27.64 19.35
CA GLU A 233 9.13 27.08 18.59
C GLU A 233 9.34 27.82 17.26
N VAL A 234 8.28 28.16 16.53
CA VAL A 234 8.33 28.95 15.29
C VAL A 234 9.05 30.29 15.54
N ILE A 235 8.66 31.00 16.60
CA ILE A 235 9.27 32.29 16.98
C ILE A 235 10.72 32.11 17.43
N ARG A 236 11.00 31.10 18.24
CA ARG A 236 12.36 30.83 18.73
C ARG A 236 13.36 30.58 17.61
N GLN A 237 12.92 29.91 16.54
CA GLN A 237 13.75 29.60 15.39
C GLN A 237 13.78 30.71 14.35
N GLY A 238 13.07 31.83 14.57
CA GLY A 238 13.01 32.95 13.63
C GLY A 238 12.29 32.62 12.33
N ALA A 239 11.46 31.58 12.30
CA ALA A 239 10.65 31.26 11.14
C ALA A 239 9.52 32.29 10.99
N THR A 240 9.22 32.65 9.74
CA THR A 240 8.17 33.62 9.39
C THR A 240 6.90 32.96 8.91
N ARG A 241 6.97 31.68 8.52
CA ARG A 241 5.84 30.84 8.08
C ARG A 241 6.02 29.44 8.63
N ALA A 242 4.94 28.71 8.73
CA ALA A 242 4.96 27.33 9.25
C ALA A 242 4.02 26.41 8.46
N ILE A 243 4.38 25.12 8.44
CA ILE A 243 3.47 24.01 8.12
C ILE A 243 3.49 23.08 9.32
N ILE A 244 2.35 22.68 9.80
CA ILE A 244 2.24 21.70 10.89
C ILE A 244 1.93 20.32 10.33
N SER A 245 2.28 19.31 11.10
CA SER A 245 1.97 17.94 10.72
C SER A 245 1.97 17.02 11.92
N HIS A 246 1.20 15.95 11.83
CA HIS A 246 1.30 14.81 12.73
C HIS A 246 1.17 13.50 11.95
N ASN A 247 1.55 12.39 12.56
CA ASN A 247 1.36 11.08 11.95
C ASN A 247 0.29 10.29 12.69
N HIS A 248 -0.44 9.50 11.93
CA HIS A 248 -1.31 8.47 12.47
C HIS A 248 -0.60 7.11 12.43
N PRO A 249 -0.27 6.50 13.58
CA PRO A 249 0.35 5.17 13.62
C PRO A 249 -0.48 4.06 12.97
N SER A 250 -1.82 4.25 12.89
CA SER A 250 -2.72 3.37 12.16
C SER A 250 -2.48 3.36 10.66
N GLY A 251 -1.85 4.42 10.13
CA GLY A 251 -1.65 4.65 8.70
C GLY A 251 -2.84 5.26 7.97
N ILE A 252 -3.96 5.51 8.66
CA ILE A 252 -5.15 6.16 8.09
C ILE A 252 -4.94 7.67 8.16
N VAL A 253 -4.88 8.35 7.02
CA VAL A 253 -4.61 9.80 6.93
C VAL A 253 -5.88 10.67 6.97
N GLU A 254 -7.02 10.09 7.36
CA GLU A 254 -8.25 10.85 7.57
C GLU A 254 -8.15 11.68 8.86
N PRO A 255 -8.53 12.99 8.82
CA PRO A 255 -8.50 13.84 10.00
C PRO A 255 -9.58 13.44 11.03
N SER A 256 -9.21 13.44 12.29
CA SER A 256 -10.15 13.33 13.40
C SER A 256 -10.87 14.68 13.64
N PRO A 257 -12.00 14.70 14.37
CA PRO A 257 -12.63 15.94 14.82
C PRO A 257 -11.69 16.82 15.65
N GLU A 258 -10.80 16.21 16.44
CA GLU A 258 -9.79 16.84 17.26
C GLU A 258 -8.74 17.54 16.41
N ASP A 259 -8.29 16.93 15.31
CA ASP A 259 -7.36 17.53 14.35
C ASP A 259 -7.95 18.78 13.70
N ILE A 260 -9.21 18.72 13.33
CA ILE A 260 -9.94 19.87 12.78
C ILE A 260 -10.07 20.99 13.81
N ALA A 261 -10.41 20.65 15.07
CA ALA A 261 -10.55 21.63 16.15
C ALA A 261 -9.20 22.29 16.46
N LEU A 262 -8.10 21.51 16.54
CA LEU A 262 -6.75 22.04 16.75
C LEU A 262 -6.33 22.93 15.57
N THR A 263 -6.61 22.52 14.35
CA THR A 263 -6.27 23.31 13.14
C THR A 263 -6.96 24.67 13.16
N ARG A 264 -8.23 24.73 13.55
CA ARG A 264 -8.95 26.03 13.71
C ARG A 264 -8.29 26.93 14.74
N GLN A 265 -7.91 26.37 15.90
CA GLN A 265 -7.23 27.14 16.93
C GLN A 265 -5.87 27.66 16.44
N LEU A 266 -5.13 26.85 15.70
CA LEU A 266 -3.82 27.23 15.14
C LEU A 266 -3.96 28.30 14.06
N LEU A 267 -4.92 28.18 13.16
CA LEU A 267 -5.18 29.20 12.14
C LEU A 267 -5.56 30.55 12.75
N ALA A 268 -6.42 30.56 13.77
CA ALA A 268 -6.77 31.79 14.49
C ALA A 268 -5.55 32.39 15.22
N GLY A 269 -4.72 31.54 15.86
CA GLY A 269 -3.48 31.97 16.50
C GLY A 269 -2.46 32.51 15.49
N ALA A 270 -2.33 31.90 14.34
CA ALA A 270 -1.46 32.30 13.22
C ALA A 270 -1.82 33.70 12.71
N GLN A 271 -3.12 33.99 12.53
CA GLN A 271 -3.60 35.31 12.16
C GLN A 271 -3.23 36.37 13.20
N PHE A 272 -3.46 36.06 14.48
CA PHE A 272 -3.16 37.00 15.58
C PHE A 272 -1.65 37.31 15.67
N LEU A 273 -0.80 36.31 15.47
CA LEU A 273 0.65 36.44 15.54
C LEU A 273 1.28 36.94 14.22
N SER A 274 0.52 37.07 13.14
CA SER A 274 1.03 37.35 11.80
C SER A 274 2.12 36.37 11.34
N ILE A 275 1.93 35.10 11.67
CA ILE A 275 2.77 33.98 11.27
C ILE A 275 1.92 33.02 10.44
N PRO A 276 1.86 33.15 9.10
CA PRO A 276 1.02 32.33 8.27
C PRO A 276 1.26 30.82 8.46
N LEU A 277 0.19 30.10 8.74
CA LEU A 277 0.15 28.64 8.74
C LEU A 277 -0.27 28.17 7.34
N LEU A 278 0.69 27.63 6.58
CA LEU A 278 0.47 27.33 5.18
C LEU A 278 -0.32 26.05 4.95
N ASP A 279 -0.14 25.02 5.78
CA ASP A 279 -0.89 23.76 5.68
C ASP A 279 -0.87 23.00 7.02
N HIS A 280 -1.70 21.98 7.12
CA HIS A 280 -1.65 20.93 8.13
C HIS A 280 -1.68 19.58 7.42
N LEU A 281 -0.62 18.79 7.60
CA LEU A 281 -0.45 17.48 6.96
C LEU A 281 -0.65 16.36 7.98
N ILE A 282 -1.39 15.33 7.58
CA ILE A 282 -1.49 14.07 8.31
C ILE A 282 -0.70 13.03 7.53
N LEU A 283 0.31 12.42 8.16
CA LEU A 283 1.17 11.40 7.56
C LEU A 283 0.82 10.00 8.06
N GLY A 284 0.86 9.01 7.18
CA GLY A 284 0.63 7.62 7.56
C GLY A 284 1.00 6.64 6.45
N ASN A 285 1.74 5.58 6.79
CA ASN A 285 2.05 4.45 5.90
C ASN A 285 2.64 4.79 4.52
N GLY A 286 3.39 5.89 4.39
CA GLY A 286 3.96 6.32 3.12
C GLY A 286 3.02 7.19 2.30
N ASP A 287 1.88 7.57 2.88
CA ASP A 287 0.89 8.50 2.30
C ASP A 287 0.75 9.74 3.19
N PHE A 288 0.12 10.79 2.68
CA PHE A 288 -0.20 11.98 3.45
C PHE A 288 -1.49 12.64 2.93
N ARG A 289 -2.09 13.44 3.80
CA ARG A 289 -3.25 14.28 3.47
C ARG A 289 -2.98 15.73 3.86
N SER A 290 -3.27 16.65 2.96
CA SER A 290 -3.28 18.10 3.23
C SER A 290 -4.69 18.53 3.63
N LEU A 291 -4.82 19.14 4.81
CA LEU A 291 -6.09 19.68 5.28
C LEU A 291 -6.44 20.98 4.53
N ARG A 292 -5.44 21.75 4.09
CA ARG A 292 -5.68 22.93 3.25
C ARG A 292 -6.35 22.57 1.93
N GLN A 293 -5.96 21.44 1.31
CA GLN A 293 -6.53 21.00 0.04
C GLN A 293 -7.89 20.30 0.19
N THR A 294 -8.15 19.73 1.37
CA THR A 294 -9.32 18.86 1.58
C THR A 294 -10.41 19.48 2.47
N THR A 295 -10.17 20.69 3.02
CA THR A 295 -11.12 21.38 3.89
C THR A 295 -11.25 22.86 3.50
N THR A 296 -12.28 23.54 4.00
CA THR A 296 -12.52 25.00 3.83
C THR A 296 -11.88 25.85 4.93
N LEU A 297 -11.10 25.28 5.83
CA LEU A 297 -10.58 25.97 7.01
C LEU A 297 -9.75 27.20 6.67
N TRP A 298 -8.97 27.18 5.59
CA TRP A 298 -8.18 28.33 5.15
C TRP A 298 -9.01 29.42 4.48
N GLU A 299 -10.24 29.12 4.05
CA GLU A 299 -11.21 30.11 3.59
C GLU A 299 -11.89 30.78 4.80
N GLU A 300 -12.19 30.00 5.87
CA GLU A 300 -12.75 30.48 7.14
C GLU A 300 -11.72 31.34 7.90
N TYR A 301 -10.45 31.00 7.83
CA TYR A 301 -9.32 31.66 8.50
C TYR A 301 -8.23 32.02 7.50
N PRO A 302 -8.42 33.06 6.65
CA PRO A 302 -7.42 33.43 5.64
C PRO A 302 -6.07 33.75 6.28
N GLN A 303 -5.02 33.17 5.79
CA GLN A 303 -3.65 33.46 6.21
C GLN A 303 -3.10 34.53 5.24
N GLY A 304 -2.50 35.57 5.77
CA GLY A 304 -1.86 36.62 4.95
C GLY A 304 -0.73 36.04 4.10
N ASP A 305 -0.43 36.69 2.98
CA ASP A 305 0.66 36.29 2.06
C ASP A 305 2.06 36.43 2.68
#